data_efab3132fd2a44808902e2b81e066cec
#
_entry.id   efab3132fd2a44808902e2b81e066cec
#
_cell.length_a   1.000
_cell.length_b   1.000
_cell.length_c   1.000
_cell.angle_alpha   90.00
_cell.angle_beta   90.00
_cell.angle_gamma   90.00
#
_symmetry.space_group_name_H-M   'P 1'
#
loop_
_entity.id
_entity.type
_entity.pdbx_description
1 polymer ?
#
loop_
_entity_poly.entity_id
_entity_poly.type
_entity_poly.pdbx_seq_one_letter_code
_entity_poly.pdbx_strand_id
1 'polypeptide(L)'
;MKYKEFELILSSFKCDKNCPYCTAKITRWPSVQDNVDLLETHFNDLRQRGINFRYFILSGNGEPTLHDYQKLETICNATRNVNIFDEKRVQSSGNIFFEPDKLNMFKKDFMIEITRTHFKSDMDMSTLGYKRDYIATKAFRDAPNIRLNYVMLKSKSFDEYMAEIQQYIDTYPNIKTVSLKTLNLNTMDSGINNPYSKWIMENGMTKADAASVIEEMSKRAEFVVADEKFFDRYEWIYNGIPITFYTKKLDYGYSNIVCYGGRLVDYHLRPIKLITEKQR
;
A
#
# COMPACT_ATOMS: atom_id res chain seq x y z
N MET A 1 -19.90 7.79 10.61
CA MET A 1 -19.64 6.49 9.93
C MET A 1 -18.14 6.35 9.71
N LYS A 2 -17.52 5.19 9.97
CA LYS A 2 -16.09 5.00 9.79
C LYS A 2 -15.84 4.04 8.62
N TYR A 3 -15.20 4.57 7.57
CA TYR A 3 -14.65 3.77 6.48
C TYR A 3 -13.24 3.31 6.83
N LYS A 4 -12.75 2.29 6.14
CA LYS A 4 -11.38 1.82 6.37
C LYS A 4 -10.37 2.70 5.68
N GLU A 5 -10.52 2.93 4.40
CA GLU A 5 -9.50 3.59 3.57
C GLU A 5 -10.14 4.64 2.66
N PHE A 6 -9.46 5.77 2.56
CA PHE A 6 -9.57 6.68 1.44
C PHE A 6 -8.28 6.56 0.64
N GLU A 7 -8.36 6.05 -0.57
CA GLU A 7 -7.21 5.88 -1.44
C GLU A 7 -7.23 6.91 -2.57
N LEU A 8 -6.23 7.76 -2.61
CA LEU A 8 -5.97 8.64 -3.75
C LEU A 8 -5.00 7.95 -4.69
N ILE A 9 -5.50 7.60 -5.88
CA ILE A 9 -4.70 6.96 -6.92
C ILE A 9 -4.36 7.98 -8.00
N LEU A 10 -3.08 8.31 -8.13
CA LEU A 10 -2.58 9.16 -9.21
C LEU A 10 -2.49 8.36 -10.50
N SER A 11 -3.00 8.93 -11.59
CA SER A 11 -3.25 8.18 -12.84
C SER A 11 -2.01 7.96 -13.71
N SER A 12 -0.92 8.69 -13.44
CA SER A 12 0.32 8.59 -14.22
C SER A 12 1.00 7.22 -14.07
N PHE A 13 1.42 6.63 -15.18
CA PHE A 13 2.19 5.39 -15.22
C PHE A 13 3.71 5.59 -15.05
N LYS A 14 4.18 6.79 -14.70
CA LYS A 14 5.61 7.02 -14.43
C LYS A 14 6.05 6.19 -13.23
N CYS A 15 7.02 5.31 -13.45
CA CYS A 15 7.61 4.50 -12.39
C CYS A 15 9.05 4.17 -12.74
N ASP A 16 9.92 4.16 -11.76
CA ASP A 16 11.34 3.80 -11.88
C ASP A 16 11.59 2.28 -11.71
N LYS A 17 10.53 1.53 -11.37
CA LYS A 17 10.55 0.07 -11.25
C LYS A 17 9.84 -0.62 -12.42
N ASN A 18 10.22 -1.88 -12.63
CA ASN A 18 9.56 -2.76 -13.59
C ASN A 18 9.10 -4.05 -12.92
N CYS A 19 8.33 -3.91 -11.84
CA CYS A 19 7.84 -5.05 -11.06
C CYS A 19 7.10 -6.05 -11.96
N PRO A 20 7.44 -7.35 -11.91
CA PRO A 20 6.81 -8.36 -12.75
C PRO A 20 5.36 -8.68 -12.35
N TYR A 21 4.92 -8.21 -11.19
CA TYR A 21 3.55 -8.35 -10.66
C TYR A 21 2.81 -7.01 -10.58
N CYS A 22 3.20 -6.02 -11.36
CA CYS A 22 2.64 -4.67 -11.28
C CYS A 22 1.14 -4.67 -11.56
N THR A 23 0.33 -4.41 -10.54
CA THR A 23 -1.13 -4.37 -10.63
C THR A 23 -1.62 -3.30 -11.60
N ALA A 24 -0.99 -2.13 -11.64
CA ALA A 24 -1.32 -1.07 -12.57
C ALA A 24 -1.17 -1.50 -14.05
N LYS A 25 -0.17 -2.36 -14.34
CA LYS A 25 0.01 -2.93 -15.70
C LYS A 25 -0.99 -4.04 -16.00
N ILE A 26 -1.59 -4.66 -14.99
CA ILE A 26 -2.65 -5.67 -15.12
C ILE A 26 -4.01 -4.99 -15.29
N THR A 27 -4.38 -4.09 -14.37
CA THR A 27 -5.70 -3.43 -14.35
C THR A 27 -5.87 -2.43 -15.47
N ARG A 28 -4.80 -1.78 -15.91
CA ARG A 28 -4.77 -0.81 -17.02
C ARG A 28 -5.86 0.27 -16.88
N TRP A 29 -6.00 0.83 -15.69
CA TRP A 29 -6.91 1.93 -15.51
C TRP A 29 -6.58 3.08 -16.46
N PRO A 30 -7.59 3.76 -17.02
CA PRO A 30 -7.35 4.81 -18.01
C PRO A 30 -6.53 5.95 -17.41
N SER A 31 -5.60 6.51 -18.19
CA SER A 31 -4.93 7.73 -17.78
C SER A 31 -5.92 8.89 -17.84
N VAL A 32 -6.03 9.62 -16.75
CA VAL A 32 -6.91 10.80 -16.62
C VAL A 32 -6.15 11.95 -16.01
N GLN A 33 -6.67 13.16 -16.10
CA GLN A 33 -6.12 14.30 -15.37
C GLN A 33 -6.37 14.13 -13.87
N ASP A 34 -5.33 14.21 -13.05
CA ASP A 34 -5.45 14.19 -11.60
C ASP A 34 -5.88 15.57 -11.10
N ASN A 35 -7.16 15.75 -10.82
CA ASN A 35 -7.72 17.00 -10.30
C ASN A 35 -7.58 17.05 -8.78
N VAL A 36 -6.36 17.19 -8.28
CA VAL A 36 -6.04 17.17 -6.84
C VAL A 36 -6.58 18.39 -6.09
N ASP A 37 -6.86 19.48 -6.78
CA ASP A 37 -7.46 20.69 -6.22
C ASP A 37 -8.89 20.46 -5.68
N LEU A 38 -9.56 19.40 -6.11
CA LEU A 38 -10.86 18.99 -5.60
C LEU A 38 -10.81 18.27 -4.26
N LEU A 39 -9.63 17.85 -3.80
CA LEU A 39 -9.49 17.06 -2.57
C LEU A 39 -10.02 17.78 -1.34
N GLU A 40 -9.69 19.06 -1.18
CA GLU A 40 -10.15 19.84 -0.04
C GLU A 40 -11.69 19.93 0.00
N THR A 41 -12.32 20.12 -1.16
CA THR A 41 -13.78 20.12 -1.29
C THR A 41 -14.35 18.76 -0.90
N HIS A 42 -13.80 17.68 -1.39
CA HIS A 42 -14.23 16.32 -1.04
C HIS A 42 -14.07 16.04 0.46
N PHE A 43 -12.94 16.38 1.05
CA PHE A 43 -12.70 16.15 2.48
C PHE A 43 -13.62 16.98 3.37
N ASN A 44 -13.93 18.22 2.98
CA ASN A 44 -14.87 19.04 3.69
C ASN A 44 -16.31 18.47 3.63
N ASP A 45 -16.75 17.98 2.47
CA ASP A 45 -18.04 17.30 2.33
C ASP A 45 -18.12 16.03 3.18
N LEU A 46 -17.07 15.18 3.13
CA LEU A 46 -16.98 13.98 3.94
C LEU A 46 -17.02 14.28 5.45
N ARG A 47 -16.30 15.32 5.88
CA ARG A 47 -16.30 15.80 7.27
C ARG A 47 -17.69 16.28 7.71
N GLN A 48 -18.36 17.08 6.87
CA GLN A 48 -19.72 17.58 7.15
C GLN A 48 -20.73 16.44 7.30
N ARG A 49 -20.53 15.35 6.58
CA ARG A 49 -21.34 14.11 6.68
C ARG A 49 -20.96 13.20 7.85
N GLY A 50 -19.97 13.58 8.67
CA GLY A 50 -19.49 12.75 9.78
C GLY A 50 -18.77 11.48 9.34
N ILE A 51 -18.19 11.48 8.13
CA ILE A 51 -17.46 10.34 7.58
C ILE A 51 -15.98 10.46 7.95
N ASN A 52 -15.44 9.42 8.59
CA ASN A 52 -14.05 9.32 8.99
C ASN A 52 -13.43 8.05 8.40
N PHE A 53 -12.11 8.04 8.28
CA PHE A 53 -11.33 6.93 7.74
C PHE A 53 -10.25 6.51 8.72
N ARG A 54 -9.94 5.22 8.72
CA ARG A 54 -8.76 4.72 9.42
C ARG A 54 -7.49 5.15 8.69
N TYR A 55 -7.50 5.08 7.35
CA TYR A 55 -6.33 5.38 6.55
C TYR A 55 -6.63 6.34 5.41
N PHE A 56 -5.73 7.31 5.20
CA PHE A 56 -5.51 7.94 3.90
C PHE A 56 -4.34 7.25 3.23
N ILE A 57 -4.48 6.83 1.98
CA ILE A 57 -3.41 6.19 1.21
C ILE A 57 -3.19 6.97 -0.09
N LEU A 58 -1.98 7.52 -0.25
CA LEU A 58 -1.54 8.03 -1.53
C LEU A 58 -0.85 6.91 -2.30
N SER A 59 -1.43 6.52 -3.42
CA SER A 59 -0.93 5.50 -4.33
C SER A 59 -0.94 6.00 -5.78
N GLY A 60 -0.62 5.15 -6.75
CA GLY A 60 -0.66 5.52 -8.17
C GLY A 60 -0.60 4.32 -9.09
N ASN A 61 -0.99 4.56 -10.35
CA ASN A 61 -0.73 3.61 -11.44
C ASN A 61 0.77 3.45 -11.75
N GLY A 62 1.60 4.32 -11.18
CA GLY A 62 3.05 4.29 -11.18
C GLY A 62 3.60 4.60 -9.79
N GLU A 63 4.71 5.30 -9.75
CA GLU A 63 5.32 5.81 -8.51
C GLU A 63 4.74 7.21 -8.19
N PRO A 64 3.91 7.35 -7.13
CA PRO A 64 3.25 8.62 -6.84
C PRO A 64 4.25 9.75 -6.53
N THR A 65 5.42 9.43 -5.97
CA THR A 65 6.41 10.46 -5.61
C THR A 65 7.20 11.01 -6.81
N LEU A 66 7.02 10.45 -8.02
CA LEU A 66 7.55 11.01 -9.27
C LEU A 66 6.73 12.17 -9.84
N HIS A 67 5.56 12.46 -9.27
CA HIS A 67 4.81 13.66 -9.62
C HIS A 67 5.54 14.93 -9.18
N ASP A 68 5.14 16.07 -9.78
CA ASP A 68 5.72 17.37 -9.45
C ASP A 68 5.47 17.74 -7.97
N TYR A 69 6.35 18.60 -7.46
CA TYR A 69 6.33 19.01 -6.06
C TYR A 69 5.02 19.70 -5.69
N GLN A 70 4.51 20.60 -6.54
CA GLN A 70 3.31 21.37 -6.26
C GLN A 70 2.07 20.49 -6.14
N LYS A 71 1.91 19.47 -7.00
CA LYS A 71 0.82 18.50 -6.90
C LYS A 71 0.88 17.74 -5.58
N LEU A 72 2.05 17.25 -5.18
CA LEU A 72 2.24 16.54 -3.92
C LEU A 72 1.99 17.43 -2.71
N GLU A 73 2.42 18.69 -2.77
CA GLU A 73 2.18 19.69 -1.73
C GLU A 73 0.68 19.99 -1.56
N THR A 74 -0.07 20.15 -2.66
CA THR A 74 -1.54 20.30 -2.63
C THR A 74 -2.19 19.11 -1.90
N ILE A 75 -1.78 17.87 -2.21
CA ILE A 75 -2.30 16.66 -1.54
C ILE A 75 -1.98 16.68 -0.05
N CYS A 76 -0.73 16.97 0.33
CA CYS A 76 -0.33 17.04 1.73
C CYS A 76 -1.10 18.10 2.50
N ASN A 77 -1.28 19.29 1.93
CA ASN A 77 -2.00 20.38 2.56
C ASN A 77 -3.49 20.04 2.74
N ALA A 78 -4.15 19.49 1.72
CA ALA A 78 -5.54 19.05 1.83
C ALA A 78 -5.73 18.03 2.96
N THR A 79 -4.78 17.10 3.14
CA THR A 79 -4.86 16.09 4.21
C THR A 79 -4.51 16.61 5.61
N ARG A 80 -3.74 17.71 5.71
CA ARG A 80 -3.40 18.35 7.01
C ARG A 80 -4.55 19.19 7.56
N ASN A 81 -5.28 19.82 6.67
CA ASN A 81 -6.38 20.74 7.03
C ASN A 81 -7.66 20.03 7.51
N VAL A 82 -7.70 18.70 7.44
CA VAL A 82 -8.86 17.91 7.84
C VAL A 82 -8.49 16.84 8.86
N ASN A 83 -9.36 16.64 9.83
CA ASN A 83 -9.18 15.61 10.87
C ASN A 83 -10.21 14.47 10.66
N ILE A 84 -10.10 13.79 9.52
CA ILE A 84 -10.96 12.66 9.17
C ILE A 84 -10.17 11.37 8.94
N PHE A 85 -8.84 11.40 9.08
CA PHE A 85 -7.93 10.27 8.91
C PHE A 85 -7.18 9.98 10.19
N ASP A 86 -7.22 8.73 10.68
CA ASP A 86 -6.43 8.32 11.84
C ASP A 86 -4.94 8.22 11.49
N GLU A 87 -4.61 7.75 10.28
CA GLU A 87 -3.25 7.58 9.80
C GLU A 87 -3.15 7.91 8.30
N LYS A 88 -2.04 8.49 7.90
CA LYS A 88 -1.76 8.83 6.49
C LYS A 88 -0.57 8.02 6.00
N ARG A 89 -0.67 7.50 4.78
CA ARG A 89 0.35 6.66 4.15
C ARG A 89 0.64 7.15 2.74
N VAL A 90 1.91 7.05 2.35
CA VAL A 90 2.34 7.20 0.96
C VAL A 90 3.04 5.92 0.52
N GLN A 91 2.55 5.32 -0.57
CA GLN A 91 3.21 4.18 -1.19
C GLN A 91 4.34 4.69 -2.08
N SER A 92 5.51 4.09 -1.97
CA SER A 92 6.65 4.46 -2.79
C SER A 92 7.45 3.24 -3.24
N SER A 93 7.98 3.31 -4.45
CA SER A 93 8.99 2.38 -4.95
C SER A 93 10.35 2.57 -4.25
N GLY A 94 10.48 3.59 -3.39
CA GLY A 94 11.72 4.01 -2.75
C GLY A 94 12.36 5.22 -3.40
N ASN A 95 11.84 5.72 -4.53
CA ASN A 95 12.39 6.88 -5.22
C ASN A 95 12.41 8.14 -4.33
N ILE A 96 11.44 8.28 -3.45
CA ILE A 96 11.32 9.39 -2.49
C ILE A 96 12.60 9.63 -1.67
N PHE A 97 13.40 8.58 -1.40
CA PHE A 97 14.65 8.69 -0.63
C PHE A 97 15.81 9.33 -1.42
N PHE A 98 15.62 9.57 -2.71
CA PHE A 98 16.55 10.34 -3.55
C PHE A 98 16.07 11.77 -3.81
N GLU A 99 14.91 12.16 -3.25
CA GLU A 99 14.23 13.45 -3.45
C GLU A 99 14.03 14.14 -2.08
N PRO A 100 15.06 14.81 -1.51
CA PRO A 100 15.02 15.31 -0.13
C PRO A 100 13.83 16.23 0.17
N ASP A 101 13.45 17.09 -0.75
CA ASP A 101 12.35 18.03 -0.56
C ASP A 101 11.01 17.30 -0.48
N LYS A 102 10.78 16.31 -1.34
CA LYS A 102 9.58 15.49 -1.30
C LYS A 102 9.56 14.60 -0.05
N LEU A 103 10.71 14.02 0.33
CA LEU A 103 10.81 13.26 1.57
C LEU A 103 10.47 14.13 2.78
N ASN A 104 10.98 15.36 2.85
CA ASN A 104 10.69 16.29 3.94
C ASN A 104 9.21 16.65 4.03
N MET A 105 8.51 16.71 2.90
CA MET A 105 7.08 16.95 2.83
C MET A 105 6.26 15.83 3.50
N PHE A 106 6.64 14.56 3.27
CA PHE A 106 5.88 13.40 3.76
C PHE A 106 6.32 12.91 5.15
N LYS A 107 7.61 12.87 5.43
CA LYS A 107 8.17 12.19 6.62
C LYS A 107 7.60 12.63 7.96
N LYS A 108 7.01 13.83 8.03
CA LYS A 108 6.47 14.39 9.28
C LYS A 108 5.10 13.81 9.62
N ASP A 109 4.25 13.61 8.61
CA ASP A 109 2.82 13.34 8.82
C ASP A 109 2.39 12.00 8.20
N PHE A 110 3.25 11.38 7.39
CA PHE A 110 2.93 10.15 6.67
C PHE A 110 3.83 9.00 7.09
N MET A 111 3.26 7.83 7.16
CA MET A 111 4.01 6.58 7.10
C MET A 111 4.39 6.30 5.65
N ILE A 112 5.68 6.09 5.38
CA ILE A 112 6.16 5.77 4.03
C ILE A 112 6.12 4.26 3.86
N GLU A 113 5.29 3.79 2.94
CA GLU A 113 5.19 2.37 2.59
C GLU A 113 6.14 2.04 1.45
N ILE A 114 7.06 1.13 1.70
CA ILE A 114 8.00 0.61 0.68
C ILE A 114 7.71 -0.85 0.39
N THR A 115 7.95 -1.27 -0.84
CA THR A 115 7.75 -2.67 -1.25
C THR A 115 9.07 -3.37 -1.51
N ARG A 116 9.24 -4.53 -0.88
CA ARG A 116 10.41 -5.40 -1.02
C ARG A 116 9.98 -6.85 -1.23
N THR A 117 10.84 -7.63 -1.87
CA THR A 117 10.70 -9.08 -2.06
C THR A 117 11.83 -9.88 -1.41
N HIS A 118 12.98 -9.23 -1.19
CA HIS A 118 14.19 -9.82 -0.61
C HIS A 118 14.87 -8.82 0.32
N PHE A 119 15.58 -9.33 1.34
CA PHE A 119 16.46 -8.51 2.16
C PHE A 119 17.68 -8.06 1.38
N LYS A 120 18.31 -8.97 0.64
CA LYS A 120 19.47 -8.66 -0.20
C LYS A 120 19.09 -7.74 -1.33
N SER A 121 19.77 -6.60 -1.41
CA SER A 121 19.43 -5.53 -2.35
C SER A 121 19.59 -5.93 -3.82
N ASP A 122 20.62 -6.70 -4.16
CA ASP A 122 20.86 -7.19 -5.53
C ASP A 122 19.71 -8.09 -6.01
N MET A 123 19.24 -8.99 -5.17
CA MET A 123 18.10 -9.86 -5.46
C MET A 123 16.80 -9.06 -5.59
N ASP A 124 16.57 -8.12 -4.68
CA ASP A 124 15.36 -7.28 -4.70
C ASP A 124 15.36 -6.35 -5.93
N MET A 125 16.50 -5.71 -6.22
CA MET A 125 16.65 -4.87 -7.41
C MET A 125 16.45 -5.68 -8.70
N SER A 126 16.99 -6.88 -8.77
CA SER A 126 16.79 -7.78 -9.91
C SER A 126 15.32 -8.16 -10.08
N THR A 127 14.63 -8.50 -8.98
CA THR A 127 13.21 -8.90 -9.00
C THR A 127 12.29 -7.74 -9.35
N LEU A 128 12.53 -6.56 -8.79
CA LEU A 128 11.66 -5.38 -8.96
C LEU A 128 12.08 -4.47 -10.13
N GLY A 129 13.21 -4.75 -10.76
CA GLY A 129 13.69 -4.06 -11.94
C GLY A 129 14.07 -2.59 -11.72
N TYR A 130 14.64 -2.26 -10.55
CA TYR A 130 15.16 -0.92 -10.29
C TYR A 130 16.70 -0.91 -10.21
N LYS A 131 17.30 0.29 -10.29
CA LYS A 131 18.75 0.42 -10.51
C LYS A 131 19.52 1.02 -9.34
N ARG A 132 18.83 1.60 -8.35
CA ARG A 132 19.46 2.31 -7.23
C ARG A 132 18.93 1.77 -5.93
N ASP A 133 19.82 1.34 -5.04
CA ASP A 133 19.44 0.85 -3.72
C ASP A 133 19.12 2.00 -2.76
N TYR A 134 17.85 2.22 -2.51
CA TYR A 134 17.39 3.30 -1.63
C TYR A 134 17.59 2.99 -0.14
N ILE A 135 17.60 1.71 0.28
CA ILE A 135 17.80 1.37 1.68
C ILE A 135 19.24 1.62 2.17
N ALA A 136 20.19 1.68 1.25
CA ALA A 136 21.57 2.08 1.54
C ALA A 136 21.72 3.58 1.82
N THR A 137 20.70 4.39 1.49
CA THR A 137 20.78 5.85 1.64
C THR A 137 20.64 6.28 3.11
N LYS A 138 21.29 7.41 3.45
CA LYS A 138 21.07 8.07 4.74
C LYS A 138 19.61 8.51 4.90
N ALA A 139 19.00 9.00 3.82
CA ALA A 139 17.61 9.47 3.79
C ALA A 139 16.62 8.37 4.21
N PHE A 140 16.82 7.12 3.77
CA PHE A 140 16.00 5.99 4.23
C PHE A 140 16.19 5.72 5.72
N ARG A 141 17.43 5.68 6.20
CA ARG A 141 17.73 5.39 7.62
C ARG A 141 17.20 6.46 8.56
N ASP A 142 17.21 7.72 8.13
CA ASP A 142 16.73 8.87 8.92
C ASP A 142 15.21 9.08 8.83
N ALA A 143 14.49 8.41 7.91
CA ALA A 143 13.05 8.51 7.82
C ALA A 143 12.38 7.83 9.03
N PRO A 144 11.51 8.52 9.80
CA PRO A 144 11.11 8.04 11.13
C PRO A 144 10.08 6.90 11.10
N ASN A 145 9.26 6.82 10.06
CA ASN A 145 8.08 5.96 10.02
C ASN A 145 8.01 5.20 8.70
N ILE A 146 8.63 4.04 8.66
CA ILE A 146 8.61 3.14 7.50
C ILE A 146 7.66 1.97 7.76
N ARG A 147 6.81 1.66 6.78
CA ARG A 147 6.10 0.40 6.65
C ARG A 147 6.74 -0.42 5.55
N LEU A 148 7.15 -1.62 5.90
CA LEU A 148 7.66 -2.58 4.94
C LEU A 148 6.48 -3.43 4.38
N ASN A 149 6.13 -3.25 3.12
CA ASN A 149 5.28 -4.19 2.40
C ASN A 149 6.17 -5.29 1.83
N TYR A 150 6.21 -6.44 2.50
CA TYR A 150 7.03 -7.57 2.11
C TYR A 150 6.23 -8.54 1.25
N VAL A 151 6.58 -8.65 -0.02
CA VAL A 151 5.89 -9.53 -0.98
C VAL A 151 6.39 -10.96 -0.83
N MET A 152 5.48 -11.86 -0.54
CA MET A 152 5.77 -13.28 -0.35
C MET A 152 5.68 -14.03 -1.68
N LEU A 153 6.72 -14.79 -1.99
CA LEU A 153 6.84 -15.60 -3.20
C LEU A 153 6.90 -17.09 -2.82
N LYS A 154 6.23 -17.95 -3.56
CA LYS A 154 6.22 -19.39 -3.29
C LYS A 154 7.59 -20.07 -3.36
N SER A 155 8.61 -19.39 -3.91
CA SER A 155 9.98 -19.90 -3.98
C SER A 155 10.73 -19.89 -2.65
N LYS A 156 10.17 -19.25 -1.60
CA LYS A 156 10.77 -19.19 -0.27
C LYS A 156 9.93 -19.94 0.74
N SER A 157 10.58 -20.58 1.69
CA SER A 157 9.94 -21.14 2.86
C SER A 157 9.50 -20.04 3.84
N PHE A 158 8.60 -20.38 4.74
CA PHE A 158 8.17 -19.46 5.80
C PHE A 158 9.34 -19.02 6.70
N ASP A 159 10.27 -19.93 7.02
CA ASP A 159 11.45 -19.63 7.83
C ASP A 159 12.38 -18.62 7.16
N GLU A 160 12.58 -18.73 5.85
CA GLU A 160 13.36 -17.76 5.08
C GLU A 160 12.71 -16.37 5.12
N TYR A 161 11.37 -16.27 5.02
CA TYR A 161 10.66 -14.99 5.18
C TYR A 161 10.88 -14.37 6.55
N MET A 162 10.71 -15.17 7.61
CA MET A 162 10.85 -14.66 8.96
C MET A 162 12.29 -14.27 9.27
N ALA A 163 13.27 -15.00 8.75
CA ALA A 163 14.67 -14.63 8.87
C ALA A 163 15.00 -13.30 8.18
N GLU A 164 14.49 -13.08 6.97
CA GLU A 164 14.69 -11.80 6.26
C GLU A 164 13.94 -10.65 6.95
N ILE A 165 12.73 -10.86 7.44
CA ILE A 165 11.98 -9.86 8.22
C ILE A 165 12.74 -9.50 9.49
N GLN A 166 13.29 -10.49 10.19
CA GLN A 166 14.12 -10.23 11.37
C GLN A 166 15.35 -9.40 11.02
N GLN A 167 16.03 -9.72 9.93
CA GLN A 167 17.17 -8.91 9.45
C GLN A 167 16.76 -7.46 9.14
N TYR A 168 15.57 -7.24 8.56
CA TYR A 168 15.06 -5.88 8.37
C TYR A 168 14.85 -5.14 9.67
N ILE A 169 14.20 -5.77 10.64
CA ILE A 169 13.90 -5.19 11.96
C ILE A 169 15.19 -4.84 12.69
N ASP A 170 16.16 -5.75 12.69
CA ASP A 170 17.45 -5.55 13.39
C ASP A 170 18.32 -4.47 12.72
N THR A 171 18.25 -4.38 11.39
CA THR A 171 19.11 -3.46 10.63
C THR A 171 18.52 -2.05 10.55
N TYR A 172 17.18 -1.94 10.51
CA TYR A 172 16.47 -0.70 10.24
C TYR A 172 15.42 -0.39 11.31
N PRO A 173 15.81 0.22 12.45
CA PRO A 173 14.90 0.51 13.58
C PRO A 173 13.79 1.53 13.25
N ASN A 174 13.87 2.18 12.10
CA ASN A 174 12.85 3.05 11.56
C ASN A 174 11.70 2.30 10.87
N ILE A 175 11.81 0.99 10.65
CA ILE A 175 10.69 0.13 10.24
C ILE A 175 9.79 -0.07 11.45
N LYS A 176 8.57 0.48 11.40
CA LYS A 176 7.60 0.46 12.50
C LYS A 176 6.53 -0.62 12.36
N THR A 177 6.34 -1.12 11.15
CA THR A 177 5.36 -2.18 10.88
C THR A 177 5.73 -2.92 9.60
N VAL A 178 5.39 -4.18 9.55
CA VAL A 178 5.55 -5.04 8.36
C VAL A 178 4.18 -5.47 7.87
N SER A 179 3.98 -5.47 6.56
CA SER A 179 2.80 -6.05 5.93
C SER A 179 3.23 -7.18 5.00
N LEU A 180 2.87 -8.39 5.34
CA LEU A 180 3.03 -9.53 4.46
C LEU A 180 2.01 -9.44 3.34
N LYS A 181 2.47 -9.44 2.10
CA LYS A 181 1.64 -9.31 0.90
C LYS A 181 1.69 -10.59 0.09
N THR A 182 0.53 -11.18 -0.15
CA THR A 182 0.39 -12.22 -1.16
C THR A 182 0.01 -11.60 -2.49
N LEU A 183 0.49 -12.20 -3.57
CA LEU A 183 0.15 -11.81 -4.93
C LEU A 183 -1.02 -12.69 -5.40
N ASN A 184 -2.23 -12.16 -5.30
CA ASN A 184 -3.43 -12.84 -5.77
C ASN A 184 -3.95 -12.17 -7.04
N LEU A 185 -4.18 -12.95 -8.08
CA LEU A 185 -4.93 -12.49 -9.23
C LEU A 185 -6.40 -12.36 -8.88
N ASN A 186 -6.95 -11.19 -9.11
CA ASN A 186 -8.38 -11.02 -9.13
C ASN A 186 -8.97 -11.76 -10.33
N THR A 187 -10.05 -12.51 -10.13
CA THR A 187 -10.78 -13.21 -11.20
C THR A 187 -11.37 -12.26 -12.25
N MET A 188 -11.38 -10.96 -11.98
CA MET A 188 -11.80 -9.92 -12.94
C MET A 188 -10.66 -9.45 -13.86
N ASP A 189 -9.42 -9.79 -13.56
CA ASP A 189 -8.29 -9.47 -14.41
C ASP A 189 -8.29 -10.48 -15.56
N SER A 190 -9.09 -10.18 -16.57
CA SER A 190 -9.37 -10.96 -17.76
C SER A 190 -8.19 -11.21 -18.70
N GLY A 191 -6.97 -11.10 -18.18
CA GLY A 191 -5.76 -11.22 -18.94
C GLY A 191 -4.88 -12.40 -18.53
N ILE A 192 -5.43 -13.64 -18.56
CA ILE A 192 -4.61 -14.87 -18.38
C ILE A 192 -3.38 -14.88 -19.33
N ASN A 193 -3.46 -14.18 -20.45
CA ASN A 193 -2.35 -13.99 -21.39
C ASN A 193 -1.46 -12.76 -21.12
N ASN A 194 -1.70 -12.00 -20.05
CA ASN A 194 -0.84 -10.90 -19.68
C ASN A 194 0.44 -11.44 -18.98
N PRO A 195 1.64 -11.04 -19.39
CA PRO A 195 2.89 -11.55 -18.80
C PRO A 195 2.99 -11.31 -17.28
N TYR A 196 2.39 -10.24 -16.77
CA TYR A 196 2.35 -9.93 -15.33
C TYR A 196 1.44 -10.91 -14.58
N SER A 197 0.27 -11.24 -15.12
CA SER A 197 -0.63 -12.23 -14.54
C SER A 197 0.00 -13.64 -14.56
N LYS A 198 0.67 -13.98 -15.65
CA LYS A 198 1.41 -15.25 -15.75
C LYS A 198 2.49 -15.36 -14.68
N TRP A 199 3.28 -14.30 -14.51
CA TRP A 199 4.32 -14.27 -13.49
C TRP A 199 3.75 -14.46 -12.07
N ILE A 200 2.60 -13.83 -11.76
CA ILE A 200 1.92 -14.00 -10.46
C ILE A 200 1.46 -15.44 -10.27
N MET A 201 0.88 -16.09 -11.28
CA MET A 201 0.49 -17.50 -11.18
C MET A 201 1.67 -18.43 -10.94
N GLU A 202 2.82 -18.12 -11.54
CA GLU A 202 4.04 -18.90 -11.39
C GLU A 202 4.74 -18.68 -10.03
N ASN A 203 4.69 -17.48 -9.48
CA ASN A 203 5.50 -17.06 -8.34
C ASN A 203 4.69 -16.64 -7.11
N GLY A 204 3.40 -16.37 -7.24
CA GLY A 204 2.52 -15.96 -6.14
C GLY A 204 2.12 -17.15 -5.26
N MET A 205 1.83 -16.87 -4.00
CA MET A 205 1.35 -17.87 -3.05
C MET A 205 -0.09 -18.30 -3.37
N THR A 206 -0.40 -19.57 -3.16
CA THR A 206 -1.74 -20.12 -3.25
C THR A 206 -2.56 -19.80 -1.97
N LYS A 207 -3.86 -20.14 -1.97
CA LYS A 207 -4.68 -20.07 -0.76
C LYS A 207 -4.19 -21.01 0.34
N ALA A 208 -3.68 -22.18 -0.03
CA ALA A 208 -3.13 -23.14 0.92
C ALA A 208 -1.86 -22.59 1.58
N ASP A 209 -0.98 -21.96 0.80
CA ASP A 209 0.21 -21.30 1.34
C ASP A 209 -0.17 -20.16 2.28
N ALA A 210 -1.21 -19.38 1.96
CA ALA A 210 -1.70 -18.31 2.83
C ALA A 210 -2.23 -18.82 4.16
N ALA A 211 -2.95 -19.96 4.18
CA ALA A 211 -3.41 -20.60 5.41
C ALA A 211 -2.23 -21.08 6.28
N SER A 212 -1.22 -21.66 5.64
CA SER A 212 0.02 -22.07 6.32
C SER A 212 0.75 -20.88 6.96
N VAL A 213 0.78 -19.72 6.31
CA VAL A 213 1.37 -18.50 6.90
C VAL A 213 0.64 -18.10 8.19
N ILE A 214 -0.69 -18.13 8.21
CA ILE A 214 -1.48 -17.81 9.41
C ILE A 214 -1.15 -18.77 10.55
N GLU A 215 -1.12 -20.06 10.25
CA GLU A 215 -0.81 -21.10 11.25
C GLU A 215 0.60 -20.91 11.83
N GLU A 216 1.60 -20.70 10.98
CA GLU A 216 2.99 -20.52 11.40
C GLU A 216 3.21 -19.22 12.17
N MET A 217 2.57 -18.11 11.75
CA MET A 217 2.62 -16.85 12.50
C MET A 217 2.00 -16.99 13.89
N SER A 218 0.87 -17.69 14.01
CA SER A 218 0.19 -17.90 15.28
C SER A 218 0.97 -18.76 16.27
N LYS A 219 1.95 -19.54 15.80
CA LYS A 219 2.89 -20.29 16.66
C LYS A 219 4.06 -19.44 17.17
N ARG A 220 4.41 -18.34 16.49
CA ARG A 220 5.68 -17.62 16.67
C ARG A 220 5.52 -16.19 17.18
N ALA A 221 4.33 -15.64 17.09
CA ALA A 221 4.06 -14.24 17.41
C ALA A 221 2.79 -14.09 18.23
N GLU A 222 2.74 -13.04 19.05
CA GLU A 222 1.54 -12.70 19.81
C GLU A 222 0.42 -12.29 18.86
N PHE A 223 -0.67 -13.04 18.88
CA PHE A 223 -1.86 -12.71 18.09
C PHE A 223 -2.61 -11.54 18.70
N VAL A 224 -2.88 -10.51 17.90
CA VAL A 224 -3.56 -9.28 18.35
C VAL A 224 -5.02 -9.26 17.89
N VAL A 225 -5.25 -9.44 16.59
CA VAL A 225 -6.61 -9.33 16.03
C VAL A 225 -6.76 -10.05 14.69
N ALA A 226 -7.95 -10.66 14.48
CA ALA A 226 -8.46 -10.95 13.16
C ALA A 226 -9.65 -10.03 12.89
N ASP A 227 -9.57 -9.20 11.86
CA ASP A 227 -10.70 -8.39 11.42
C ASP A 227 -11.46 -9.14 10.32
N GLU A 228 -12.31 -10.06 10.75
CA GLU A 228 -13.09 -10.91 9.84
C GLU A 228 -14.26 -10.19 9.19
N LYS A 229 -14.70 -9.05 9.76
CA LYS A 229 -15.91 -8.36 9.30
C LYS A 229 -15.71 -7.62 7.98
N PHE A 230 -14.50 -7.06 7.77
CA PHE A 230 -14.19 -6.27 6.59
C PHE A 230 -13.05 -6.86 5.78
N PHE A 231 -12.19 -7.67 6.41
CA PHE A 231 -10.99 -8.26 5.81
C PHE A 231 -10.63 -9.52 6.57
N ASP A 232 -10.20 -10.54 5.87
CA ASP A 232 -9.37 -11.55 6.49
C ASP A 232 -7.98 -10.94 6.73
N ARG A 233 -7.94 -9.99 7.65
CA ARG A 233 -6.74 -9.32 8.11
C ARG A 233 -6.35 -9.93 9.44
N TYR A 234 -5.13 -10.39 9.51
CA TYR A 234 -4.49 -10.89 10.72
C TYR A 234 -3.41 -9.91 11.14
N GLU A 235 -3.27 -9.73 12.44
CA GLU A 235 -2.24 -8.88 13.01
C GLU A 235 -1.60 -9.59 14.20
N TRP A 236 -0.28 -9.59 14.22
CA TRP A 236 0.55 -10.14 15.29
C TRP A 236 1.59 -9.13 15.73
N ILE A 237 2.09 -9.30 16.95
CA ILE A 237 3.32 -8.63 17.40
C ILE A 237 4.45 -9.66 17.36
N TYR A 238 5.44 -9.39 16.54
CA TYR A 238 6.65 -10.20 16.42
C TYR A 238 7.86 -9.34 16.79
N ASN A 239 8.55 -9.71 17.88
CA ASN A 239 9.68 -8.94 18.43
C ASN A 239 9.37 -7.44 18.60
N GLY A 240 8.17 -7.12 19.11
CA GLY A 240 7.71 -5.75 19.35
C GLY A 240 7.22 -5.00 18.10
N ILE A 241 7.28 -5.60 16.92
CA ILE A 241 6.87 -4.99 15.66
C ILE A 241 5.51 -5.56 15.20
N PRO A 242 4.51 -4.70 14.90
CA PRO A 242 3.26 -5.15 14.30
C PRO A 242 3.49 -5.74 12.91
N ILE A 243 3.06 -7.00 12.73
CA ILE A 243 3.03 -7.68 11.42
C ILE A 243 1.58 -7.85 11.00
N THR A 244 1.24 -7.40 9.82
CA THR A 244 -0.10 -7.56 9.24
C THR A 244 -0.07 -8.48 8.03
N PHE A 245 -1.09 -9.31 7.89
CA PHE A 245 -1.28 -10.20 6.75
C PHE A 245 -2.71 -10.13 6.24
N TYR A 246 -2.88 -10.10 4.94
CA TYR A 246 -4.19 -10.05 4.29
C TYR A 246 -4.35 -11.26 3.37
N THR A 247 -5.37 -12.09 3.62
CA THR A 247 -5.55 -13.36 2.90
C THR A 247 -6.66 -13.35 1.87
N LYS A 248 -7.61 -12.45 2.01
CA LYS A 248 -8.80 -12.45 1.18
C LYS A 248 -8.75 -11.36 0.13
N LYS A 249 -9.34 -11.69 -1.01
CA LYS A 249 -9.79 -10.71 -1.97
C LYS A 249 -10.68 -9.71 -1.24
N LEU A 250 -10.23 -8.48 -1.19
CA LEU A 250 -11.02 -7.39 -0.65
C LEU A 250 -12.32 -7.31 -1.46
N ASP A 251 -13.45 -7.49 -0.80
CA ASP A 251 -14.72 -7.07 -1.39
C ASP A 251 -14.77 -5.55 -1.25
N TYR A 252 -14.21 -4.88 -2.24
CA TYR A 252 -13.95 -3.44 -2.23
C TYR A 252 -15.23 -2.59 -2.23
N GLY A 253 -16.41 -3.22 -2.14
CA GLY A 253 -17.67 -2.53 -2.40
C GLY A 253 -18.10 -1.49 -1.40
N TYR A 254 -17.71 -1.58 -0.11
CA TYR A 254 -18.35 -0.75 0.92
C TYR A 254 -17.42 -0.14 1.99
N SER A 255 -16.18 -0.52 2.06
CA SER A 255 -15.27 -0.06 3.12
C SER A 255 -14.23 0.96 2.68
N ASN A 256 -14.05 1.14 1.39
CA ASN A 256 -13.03 2.02 0.84
C ASN A 256 -13.64 3.00 -0.16
N ILE A 257 -13.14 4.22 -0.16
CA ILE A 257 -13.42 5.24 -1.16
C ILE A 257 -12.14 5.48 -1.95
N VAL A 258 -12.23 5.43 -3.26
CA VAL A 258 -11.14 5.75 -4.17
C VAL A 258 -11.37 7.14 -4.76
N CYS A 259 -10.34 7.98 -4.76
CA CYS A 259 -10.32 9.20 -5.55
C CYS A 259 -9.45 8.98 -6.78
N TYR A 260 -10.06 9.04 -7.97
CA TYR A 260 -9.40 8.86 -9.25
C TYR A 260 -9.82 9.96 -10.23
N GLY A 261 -8.87 10.70 -10.79
CA GLY A 261 -9.16 11.84 -11.65
C GLY A 261 -10.02 12.94 -10.98
N GLY A 262 -9.96 13.07 -9.66
CA GLY A 262 -10.76 14.02 -8.88
C GLY A 262 -12.20 13.56 -8.65
N ARG A 263 -12.55 12.31 -8.92
CA ARG A 263 -13.88 11.74 -8.67
C ARG A 263 -13.84 10.70 -7.56
N LEU A 264 -14.87 10.67 -6.73
CA LEU A 264 -15.04 9.62 -5.72
C LEU A 264 -15.71 8.40 -6.37
N VAL A 265 -15.01 7.29 -6.38
CA VAL A 265 -15.39 6.05 -7.06
C VAL A 265 -15.08 4.83 -6.20
N ASP A 266 -15.62 3.68 -6.58
CA ASP A 266 -15.15 2.39 -6.07
C ASP A 266 -13.95 1.86 -6.91
N TYR A 267 -13.40 0.71 -6.53
CA TYR A 267 -12.29 0.09 -7.27
C TYR A 267 -12.65 -0.39 -8.69
N HIS A 268 -13.93 -0.34 -9.08
CA HIS A 268 -14.38 -0.56 -10.44
C HIS A 268 -14.64 0.73 -11.21
N LEU A 269 -14.16 1.87 -10.67
CA LEU A 269 -14.36 3.23 -11.20
C LEU A 269 -15.83 3.65 -11.31
N ARG A 270 -16.73 3.03 -10.53
CA ARG A 270 -18.15 3.42 -10.48
C ARG A 270 -18.34 4.54 -9.46
N PRO A 271 -19.11 5.58 -9.75
CA PRO A 271 -19.42 6.65 -8.80
C PRO A 271 -20.02 6.13 -7.49
N ILE A 272 -19.50 6.60 -6.37
CA ILE A 272 -20.00 6.23 -5.05
C ILE A 272 -21.16 7.15 -4.64
N LYS A 273 -22.29 6.56 -4.19
CA LYS A 273 -23.30 7.27 -3.43
C LYS A 273 -22.92 7.26 -1.96
N LEU A 274 -22.50 8.38 -1.44
CA LEU A 274 -22.21 8.52 0.00
C LEU A 274 -23.53 8.45 0.78
N ILE A 275 -23.72 7.38 1.56
CA ILE A 275 -24.89 7.20 2.42
C ILE A 275 -24.54 7.81 3.77
N THR A 276 -25.37 8.74 4.26
CA THR A 276 -25.25 9.32 5.60
C THR A 276 -25.93 8.43 6.64
N GLU A 277 -25.51 8.52 7.91
CA GLU A 277 -26.14 7.77 9.01
C GLU A 277 -27.65 8.03 9.15
N LYS A 278 -28.16 9.18 8.67
CA LYS A 278 -29.58 9.51 8.69
C LYS A 278 -30.41 8.75 7.63
N GLN A 279 -29.77 7.99 6.74
CA GLN A 279 -30.43 7.27 5.65
C GLN A 279 -30.41 5.73 5.85
N ARG A 280 -29.96 5.27 7.02
CA ARG A 280 -30.10 3.91 7.51
C ARG A 280 -31.17 3.87 8.61
#